data_4b295f706150dde3c58ac86ede48fb8e
#
_entry.id   4b295f706150dde3c58ac86ede48fb8e
#
_cell.length_a   1.000
_cell.length_b   1.000
_cell.length_c   1.000
_cell.angle_alpha   90.00
_cell.angle_beta   90.00
_cell.angle_gamma   90.00
#
_symmetry.space_group_name_H-M   'P 1'
#
loop_
_entity.id
_entity.type
_entity.pdbx_description
1 polymer ?
#
loop_
_entity_poly.entity_id
_entity_poly.type
_entity_poly.pdbx_seq_one_letter_code
_entity_poly.pdbx_strand_id
1 'polypeptide(L)'
;MKKTALAFLTILMVSCSASKSDSGKKPLYEILTQQNNGGASIRFFEILSEANEIKMLQGDENLKNKVKSGDIKNSNFVILNLGEKSSGGHSIGVEKVEETADKIIITVKETHPQEGEMTTSVMSNPYTVVKINSKKEIVIQ
;
A
#
# COMPACT_ATOMS: atom_id res chain seq x y z
N MET A 1 67.38 -28.93 -19.03
CA MET A 1 66.73 -27.72 -19.55
C MET A 1 65.26 -27.73 -19.05
N LYS A 2 64.97 -26.86 -18.19
CA LYS A 2 63.74 -26.91 -17.37
C LYS A 2 62.67 -25.99 -17.99
N LYS A 3 61.55 -26.55 -18.41
CA LYS A 3 60.42 -25.79 -18.88
C LYS A 3 59.41 -25.65 -17.74
N THR A 4 59.37 -24.51 -17.11
CA THR A 4 58.36 -24.16 -16.11
C THR A 4 57.12 -23.64 -16.82
N ALA A 5 56.04 -24.40 -16.79
CA ALA A 5 54.74 -23.98 -17.25
C ALA A 5 54.06 -23.20 -16.11
N LEU A 6 53.87 -21.91 -16.33
CA LEU A 6 53.15 -21.02 -15.44
C LEU A 6 51.67 -21.11 -15.77
N ALA A 7 50.93 -21.83 -14.92
CA ALA A 7 49.47 -21.88 -15.02
C ALA A 7 48.87 -20.61 -14.43
N PHE A 8 48.29 -19.80 -15.29
CA PHE A 8 47.51 -18.60 -14.88
C PHE A 8 46.11 -19.05 -14.47
N LEU A 9 45.89 -19.11 -13.15
CA LEU A 9 44.59 -19.38 -12.60
C LEU A 9 43.82 -18.06 -12.49
N THR A 10 42.97 -17.77 -13.46
CA THR A 10 42.05 -16.63 -13.41
C THR A 10 40.90 -16.93 -12.48
N ILE A 11 40.93 -16.34 -11.28
CA ILE A 11 39.83 -16.40 -10.34
C ILE A 11 38.75 -15.40 -10.80
N LEU A 12 37.65 -15.91 -11.34
CA LEU A 12 36.45 -15.18 -11.62
C LEU A 12 35.76 -14.83 -10.27
N MET A 13 35.97 -13.61 -9.82
CA MET A 13 35.22 -13.05 -8.74
C MET A 13 33.78 -12.78 -9.20
N VAL A 14 32.89 -13.73 -8.92
CA VAL A 14 31.46 -13.51 -9.01
C VAL A 14 31.07 -12.59 -7.85
N SER A 15 31.00 -11.31 -8.15
CA SER A 15 30.43 -10.31 -7.24
C SER A 15 28.92 -10.54 -7.15
N CYS A 16 28.49 -11.36 -6.19
CA CYS A 16 27.11 -11.33 -5.71
C CYS A 16 26.90 -10.00 -4.99
N SER A 17 26.32 -9.02 -5.66
CA SER A 17 25.73 -7.88 -5.00
C SER A 17 24.50 -8.37 -4.23
N ALA A 18 24.73 -8.75 -2.97
CA ALA A 18 23.66 -8.95 -2.01
C ALA A 18 22.96 -7.60 -1.84
N SER A 19 21.78 -7.49 -2.40
CA SER A 19 20.84 -6.44 -2.03
C SER A 19 20.65 -6.53 -0.51
N LYS A 20 21.21 -5.59 0.23
CA LYS A 20 20.90 -5.43 1.63
C LYS A 20 19.40 -5.15 1.72
N SER A 21 18.62 -6.16 2.04
CA SER A 21 17.30 -5.96 2.59
C SER A 21 17.52 -5.16 3.88
N ASP A 22 17.05 -3.92 3.87
CA ASP A 22 17.05 -3.03 5.04
C ASP A 22 16.04 -3.59 6.06
N SER A 23 16.46 -4.63 6.78
CA SER A 23 15.66 -5.33 7.77
C SER A 23 15.66 -4.55 9.08
N GLY A 24 14.87 -3.48 9.15
CA GLY A 24 14.74 -2.69 10.37
C GLY A 24 13.81 -1.48 10.25
N LYS A 25 13.61 -0.90 9.09
CA LYS A 25 12.66 0.19 8.89
C LYS A 25 11.29 -0.37 8.52
N LYS A 26 10.28 -0.01 9.31
CA LYS A 26 8.89 -0.24 8.92
C LYS A 26 8.64 0.46 7.57
N PRO A 27 7.89 -0.17 6.65
CA PRO A 27 7.52 0.49 5.41
C PRO A 27 6.74 1.77 5.72
N LEU A 28 6.85 2.78 4.86
CA LEU A 28 6.13 4.05 5.05
C LEU A 28 4.63 3.85 5.10
N TYR A 29 4.12 2.94 4.29
CA TYR A 29 2.71 2.58 4.25
C TYR A 29 2.50 1.08 4.04
N GLU A 30 1.30 0.62 4.36
CA GLU A 30 0.85 -0.75 4.20
C GLU A 30 -0.62 -0.76 3.77
N ILE A 31 -0.96 -1.49 2.72
CA ILE A 31 -2.35 -1.70 2.30
C ILE A 31 -2.93 -2.81 3.18
N LEU A 32 -3.87 -2.46 4.04
CA LEU A 32 -4.49 -3.40 4.96
C LEU A 32 -5.57 -4.24 4.28
N THR A 33 -6.36 -3.61 3.44
CA THR A 33 -7.38 -4.28 2.62
C THR A 33 -7.64 -3.47 1.36
N GLN A 34 -7.91 -4.17 0.27
CA GLN A 34 -8.38 -3.61 -0.98
C GLN A 34 -9.44 -4.54 -1.53
N GLN A 35 -10.66 -4.05 -1.66
CA GLN A 35 -11.83 -4.84 -2.01
C GLN A 35 -12.61 -4.16 -3.14
N ASN A 36 -13.22 -4.97 -3.99
CA ASN A 36 -14.11 -4.47 -5.05
C ASN A 36 -15.54 -4.26 -4.54
N ASN A 37 -15.86 -4.78 -3.36
CA ASN A 37 -17.16 -4.66 -2.71
C ASN A 37 -16.99 -4.46 -1.21
N GLY A 38 -18.01 -3.87 -0.58
CA GLY A 38 -18.04 -3.64 0.87
C GLY A 38 -17.81 -2.19 1.26
N GLY A 39 -17.48 -1.32 0.31
CA GLY A 39 -17.42 0.11 0.53
C GLY A 39 -18.80 0.77 0.62
N ALA A 40 -18.82 2.05 0.93
CA ALA A 40 -20.03 2.87 0.96
C ALA A 40 -20.47 3.28 -0.45
N SER A 41 -21.73 3.65 -0.61
CA SER A 41 -22.29 4.07 -1.90
C SER A 41 -21.78 5.44 -2.37
N ILE A 42 -21.33 6.29 -1.46
CA ILE A 42 -20.82 7.63 -1.74
C ILE A 42 -19.29 7.59 -1.84
N ARG A 43 -18.73 8.27 -2.85
CA ARG A 43 -17.27 8.43 -2.96
C ARG A 43 -16.76 9.39 -1.89
N PHE A 44 -15.76 8.97 -1.13
CA PHE A 44 -15.05 9.81 -0.17
C PHE A 44 -13.63 9.29 0.13
N PHE A 45 -12.81 10.17 0.66
CA PHE A 45 -11.52 9.83 1.25
C PHE A 45 -11.53 10.34 2.69
N GLU A 46 -11.10 9.52 3.63
CA GLU A 46 -11.11 9.84 5.05
C GLU A 46 -9.77 9.51 5.69
N ILE A 47 -9.27 10.44 6.49
CA ILE A 47 -8.03 10.29 7.25
C ILE A 47 -8.40 10.07 8.71
N LEU A 48 -8.01 8.92 9.25
CA LEU A 48 -8.26 8.56 10.64
C LEU A 48 -6.95 8.75 11.44
N SER A 49 -6.92 9.77 12.26
CA SER A 49 -5.75 10.15 13.09
C SER A 49 -6.01 10.02 14.57
N GLU A 50 -7.26 10.12 14.97
CA GLU A 50 -7.69 10.10 16.35
C GLU A 50 -7.80 8.67 16.90
N ALA A 51 -7.50 8.53 18.19
CA ALA A 51 -7.50 7.22 18.85
C ALA A 51 -8.85 6.49 18.76
N ASN A 52 -9.96 7.23 18.85
CA ASN A 52 -11.30 6.67 18.77
C ASN A 52 -11.63 6.14 17.38
N GLU A 53 -11.25 6.89 16.35
CA GLU A 53 -11.43 6.50 14.94
C GLU A 53 -10.63 5.23 14.62
N ILE A 54 -9.37 5.18 15.04
CA ILE A 54 -8.50 4.03 14.82
C ILE A 54 -9.02 2.79 15.55
N LYS A 55 -9.57 2.96 16.77
CA LYS A 55 -10.19 1.86 17.52
C LYS A 55 -11.41 1.28 16.80
N MET A 56 -12.15 2.10 16.06
CA MET A 56 -13.29 1.62 15.27
C MET A 56 -12.85 0.62 14.19
N LEU A 57 -11.67 0.81 13.59
CA LEU A 57 -11.12 -0.14 12.62
C LEU A 57 -10.82 -1.52 13.24
N GLN A 58 -10.55 -1.58 14.53
CA GLN A 58 -10.32 -2.86 15.23
C GLN A 58 -11.60 -3.69 15.37
N GLY A 59 -12.76 -3.06 15.22
CA GLY A 59 -14.07 -3.73 15.20
C GLY A 59 -14.44 -4.33 13.84
N ASP A 60 -13.76 -3.92 12.77
CA ASP A 60 -13.99 -4.46 11.43
C ASP A 60 -13.34 -5.84 11.26
N GLU A 61 -14.07 -6.81 10.75
CA GLU A 61 -13.61 -8.19 10.60
C GLU A 61 -12.40 -8.32 9.68
N ASN A 62 -12.29 -7.48 8.67
CA ASN A 62 -11.16 -7.50 7.72
C ASN A 62 -9.91 -6.81 8.27
N LEU A 63 -10.05 -6.00 9.32
CA LEU A 63 -9.01 -5.12 9.84
C LEU A 63 -8.56 -5.46 11.26
N LYS A 64 -9.40 -6.12 12.07
CA LYS A 64 -9.17 -6.35 13.51
C LYS A 64 -7.81 -6.99 13.85
N ASN A 65 -7.28 -7.83 12.96
CA ASN A 65 -5.98 -8.47 13.16
C ASN A 65 -4.81 -7.68 12.56
N LYS A 66 -5.09 -6.61 11.82
CA LYS A 66 -4.11 -5.79 11.11
C LYS A 66 -3.84 -4.45 11.78
N VAL A 67 -4.78 -3.99 12.62
CA VAL A 67 -4.66 -2.75 13.39
C VAL A 67 -4.28 -3.09 14.83
N LYS A 68 -3.07 -2.76 15.22
CA LYS A 68 -2.52 -3.06 16.56
C LYS A 68 -2.70 -1.87 17.50
N SER A 69 -2.72 -2.14 18.80
CA SER A 69 -2.85 -1.09 19.82
C SER A 69 -1.74 -0.03 19.74
N GLY A 70 -0.52 -0.42 19.35
CA GLY A 70 0.58 0.51 19.16
C GLY A 70 0.44 1.46 17.96
N ASP A 71 -0.37 1.08 16.99
CA ASP A 71 -0.59 1.87 15.78
C ASP A 71 -1.35 3.17 16.08
N ILE A 72 -2.16 3.20 17.13
CA ILE A 72 -2.89 4.39 17.57
C ILE A 72 -1.97 5.59 17.79
N LYS A 73 -0.77 5.34 18.34
CA LYS A 73 0.19 6.40 18.65
C LYS A 73 1.14 6.74 17.51
N ASN A 74 1.37 5.79 16.61
CA ASN A 74 2.47 5.86 15.65
C ASN A 74 2.03 5.90 14.19
N SER A 75 0.73 5.69 13.92
CA SER A 75 0.21 5.56 12.58
C SER A 75 -1.06 6.37 12.37
N ASN A 76 -1.27 6.77 11.15
CA ASN A 76 -2.55 7.25 10.63
C ASN A 76 -3.13 6.20 9.70
N PHE A 77 -4.44 6.25 9.48
CA PHE A 77 -5.11 5.36 8.54
C PHE A 77 -5.87 6.19 7.51
N VAL A 78 -5.97 5.67 6.30
CA VAL A 78 -6.69 6.34 5.22
C VAL A 78 -7.67 5.37 4.61
N ILE A 79 -8.93 5.79 4.51
CA ILE A 79 -9.98 5.07 3.81
C ILE A 79 -10.16 5.76 2.46
N LEU A 80 -9.97 5.00 1.39
CA LEU A 80 -10.24 5.41 0.02
C LEU A 80 -11.48 4.65 -0.45
N ASN A 81 -12.59 5.33 -0.61
CA ASN A 81 -13.85 4.74 -1.06
C ASN A 81 -14.28 5.32 -2.39
N LEU A 82 -14.42 4.46 -3.41
CA LEU A 82 -14.73 4.88 -4.78
C LEU A 82 -16.22 5.19 -4.98
N GLY A 83 -17.06 4.74 -4.06
CA GLY A 83 -18.51 4.81 -4.19
C GLY A 83 -19.06 3.69 -5.05
N GLU A 84 -20.38 3.66 -5.19
CA GLU A 84 -21.09 2.65 -5.96
C GLU A 84 -20.83 2.79 -7.45
N LYS A 85 -20.61 1.66 -8.10
CA LYS A 85 -20.44 1.51 -9.57
C LYS A 85 -21.42 0.49 -10.09
N SER A 86 -21.95 0.73 -11.28
CA SER A 86 -22.95 -0.11 -11.91
C SER A 86 -22.42 -1.42 -12.50
N SER A 87 -21.09 -1.62 -12.45
CA SER A 87 -20.45 -2.81 -13.01
C SER A 87 -19.22 -3.21 -12.20
N GLY A 88 -18.68 -4.39 -12.44
CA GLY A 88 -17.34 -4.78 -12.01
C GLY A 88 -16.25 -4.06 -12.81
N GLY A 89 -14.99 -4.37 -12.53
CA GLY A 89 -13.82 -3.79 -13.20
C GLY A 89 -13.36 -2.44 -12.67
N HIS A 90 -14.03 -1.91 -11.63
CA HIS A 90 -13.62 -0.69 -10.95
C HIS A 90 -12.78 -1.03 -9.72
N SER A 91 -11.74 -0.24 -9.46
CA SER A 91 -10.93 -0.35 -8.23
C SER A 91 -10.38 1.01 -7.81
N ILE A 92 -10.01 1.11 -6.55
CA ILE A 92 -9.32 2.26 -5.99
C ILE A 92 -8.15 1.77 -5.13
N GLY A 93 -7.04 2.48 -5.17
CA GLY A 93 -5.85 2.14 -4.41
C GLY A 93 -4.86 3.29 -4.34
N VAL A 94 -3.66 2.99 -3.92
CA VAL A 94 -2.56 3.93 -3.83
C VAL A 94 -1.62 3.71 -5.01
N GLU A 95 -1.32 4.76 -5.75
CA GLU A 95 -0.28 4.75 -6.78
C GLU A 95 1.09 5.00 -6.15
N LYS A 96 1.16 6.00 -5.26
CA LYS A 96 2.42 6.45 -4.66
C LYS A 96 2.18 7.05 -3.28
N VAL A 97 3.14 6.86 -2.38
CA VAL A 97 3.22 7.57 -1.09
C VAL A 97 4.59 8.20 -0.96
N GLU A 98 4.63 9.49 -0.71
CA GLU A 98 5.86 10.26 -0.53
C GLU A 98 5.88 10.91 0.84
N GLU A 99 7.03 10.85 1.49
CA GLU A 99 7.27 11.55 2.75
C GLU A 99 8.12 12.79 2.51
N THR A 100 7.62 13.93 2.96
CA THR A 100 8.37 15.19 3.03
C THR A 100 8.80 15.47 4.47
N ALA A 101 9.42 16.62 4.72
CA ALA A 101 9.83 17.01 6.06
C ALA A 101 8.66 17.05 7.06
N ASP A 102 7.48 17.50 6.61
CA ASP A 102 6.30 17.77 7.45
C ASP A 102 5.03 17.03 7.04
N LYS A 103 4.97 16.43 5.86
CA LYS A 103 3.78 15.83 5.27
C LYS A 103 4.01 14.46 4.68
N ILE A 104 2.91 13.72 4.55
CA ILE A 104 2.79 12.53 3.73
C ILE A 104 1.88 12.85 2.56
N ILE A 105 2.33 12.64 1.35
CA ILE A 105 1.55 12.86 0.12
C ILE A 105 1.15 11.51 -0.43
N ILE A 106 -0.14 11.28 -0.57
CA ILE A 106 -0.72 10.06 -1.11
C ILE A 106 -1.32 10.37 -2.48
N THR A 107 -0.80 9.75 -3.53
CA THR A 107 -1.39 9.78 -4.86
C THR A 107 -2.32 8.59 -5.00
N VAL A 108 -3.60 8.86 -5.24
CA VAL A 108 -4.64 7.85 -5.39
C VAL A 108 -4.70 7.40 -6.84
N LYS A 109 -4.92 6.10 -7.04
CA LYS A 109 -5.16 5.49 -8.34
C LYS A 109 -6.56 4.92 -8.40
N GLU A 110 -7.37 5.45 -9.29
CA GLU A 110 -8.66 4.88 -9.65
C GLU A 110 -8.52 4.12 -10.97
N THR A 111 -9.09 2.93 -11.04
CA THR A 111 -9.13 2.13 -12.26
C THR A 111 -10.58 1.92 -12.67
N HIS A 112 -10.84 2.10 -13.94
CA HIS A 112 -12.16 1.92 -14.54
C HIS A 112 -12.05 1.01 -15.76
N PRO A 113 -13.10 0.23 -16.09
CA PRO A 113 -13.11 -0.55 -17.33
C PRO A 113 -12.90 0.35 -18.53
N GLN A 114 -12.18 -0.15 -19.53
CA GLN A 114 -12.01 0.54 -20.79
C GLN A 114 -13.24 0.38 -21.66
N GLU A 115 -13.43 1.29 -22.61
CA GLU A 115 -14.52 1.22 -23.59
C GLU A 115 -14.42 -0.08 -24.40
N GLY A 116 -15.51 -0.85 -24.42
CA GLY A 116 -15.56 -2.16 -25.07
C GLY A 116 -15.04 -3.34 -24.24
N GLU A 117 -14.56 -3.11 -23.02
CA GLU A 117 -14.16 -4.17 -22.12
C GLU A 117 -15.39 -4.91 -21.56
N MET A 118 -15.32 -6.24 -21.54
CA MET A 118 -16.39 -7.06 -20.95
C MET A 118 -16.31 -6.97 -19.43
N THR A 119 -17.36 -6.45 -18.81
CA THR A 119 -17.50 -6.36 -17.36
C THR A 119 -18.74 -7.11 -16.88
N THR A 120 -18.75 -7.49 -15.61
CA THR A 120 -19.95 -8.04 -14.98
C THR A 120 -20.96 -6.93 -14.73
N SER A 121 -22.25 -7.22 -14.97
CA SER A 121 -23.36 -6.27 -14.68
C SER A 121 -23.75 -6.33 -13.19
N VAL A 122 -22.80 -6.51 -12.30
CA VAL A 122 -22.99 -6.54 -10.85
C VAL A 122 -22.50 -5.23 -10.27
N MET A 123 -23.31 -4.59 -9.46
CA MET A 123 -22.93 -3.38 -8.73
C MET A 123 -21.73 -3.66 -7.84
N SER A 124 -20.82 -2.72 -7.77
CA SER A 124 -19.61 -2.82 -6.95
C SER A 124 -19.39 -1.56 -6.12
N ASN A 125 -18.76 -1.71 -4.96
CA ASN A 125 -18.43 -0.63 -4.04
C ASN A 125 -16.95 -0.77 -3.63
N PRO A 126 -16.02 -0.40 -4.53
CA PRO A 126 -14.59 -0.58 -4.25
C PRO A 126 -14.10 0.34 -3.15
N TYR A 127 -13.26 -0.21 -2.27
CA TYR A 127 -12.59 0.56 -1.23
C TYR A 127 -11.21 -0.02 -0.88
N THR A 128 -10.39 0.82 -0.29
CA THR A 128 -9.06 0.45 0.19
C THR A 128 -8.81 1.13 1.53
N VAL A 129 -8.23 0.39 2.47
CA VAL A 129 -7.75 0.94 3.74
C VAL A 129 -6.24 0.83 3.78
N VAL A 130 -5.60 1.95 4.02
CA VAL A 130 -4.15 2.10 4.03
C VAL A 130 -3.71 2.56 5.42
N LYS A 131 -2.69 1.89 5.95
CA LYS A 131 -1.99 2.32 7.16
C LYS A 131 -0.75 3.12 6.75
N ILE A 132 -0.60 4.29 7.33
CA ILE A 132 0.58 5.14 7.18
C ILE A 132 1.38 5.09 8.47
N ASN A 133 2.62 4.61 8.43
CA ASN A 133 3.50 4.50 9.59
C ASN A 133 4.13 5.86 9.95
N SER A 134 3.30 6.87 10.07
CA SER A 134 3.66 8.25 10.42
C SER A 134 2.45 8.97 11.02
N LYS A 135 2.72 9.95 11.87
CA LYS A 135 1.72 10.90 12.41
C LYS A 135 1.78 12.27 11.73
N LYS A 136 2.59 12.43 10.70
CA LYS A 136 2.62 13.66 9.90
C LYS A 136 1.27 13.93 9.24
N GLU A 137 1.02 15.17 8.92
CA GLU A 137 -0.15 15.58 8.13
C GLU A 137 -0.21 14.80 6.81
N ILE A 138 -1.39 14.33 6.44
CA ILE A 138 -1.60 13.61 5.19
C ILE A 138 -2.31 14.51 4.19
N VAL A 139 -1.79 14.55 2.97
CA VAL A 139 -2.39 15.20 1.81
C VAL A 139 -2.70 14.13 0.77
N ILE A 140 -3.95 14.09 0.32
CA ILE A 140 -4.42 13.14 -0.70
C ILE A 140 -4.63 13.90 -2.01
N GLN A 141 -4.10 13.36 -3.10
CA GLN A 141 -4.20 13.92 -4.45
C GLN A 141 -4.39 12.84 -5.52
#